data_6b89ae9b04f05ec4a34db3d216df67ab
#
_entry.id   6b89ae9b04f05ec4a34db3d216df67ab
#
_cell.length_a   1.000
_cell.length_b   1.000
_cell.length_c   1.000
_cell.angle_alpha   90.00
_cell.angle_beta   90.00
_cell.angle_gamma   90.00
#
_symmetry.space_group_name_H-M   'P 1'
#
loop_
_entity.id
_entity.type
_entity.pdbx_description
1 polymer ?
#
loop_
_entity_poly.entity_id
_entity_poly.type
_entity_poly.pdbx_seq_one_letter_code
_entity_poly.pdbx_strand_id
1 'polypeptide(L)'
;MRQRHTIDAWGTKLYFDCEGAGFDSVAAFAEITSFVGLVDGLFSTYKPDSVVSQLRDGRMQIGDAPADVIEVANLCAVARDLTDGAFNPWAVPGGFDPSGYVKGWAADECADIAQEHGAQHVQINFAGDLALRGGFNDGGVIKPWSIGISNPDNTKEVLHVVEVFDDAIATSGDYERGAHIHDPHTGMIAIGARSASVIGPDAGLCDALATALMVAGKDGAEWFGLPELASYSAWVVNRNENTAWSVGPSPQ
;
A
#
# COMPACT_ATOMS: atom_id res chain seq x y z
N MET A 1 1.63 17.70 20.18
CA MET A 1 0.26 17.26 20.58
C MET A 1 -0.27 16.35 19.49
N ARG A 2 -0.93 15.23 19.84
CA ARG A 2 -1.49 14.25 18.89
C ARG A 2 -2.74 14.81 18.22
N GLN A 3 -2.78 14.70 16.90
CA GLN A 3 -3.88 15.15 16.05
C GLN A 3 -4.36 14.00 15.17
N ARG A 4 -5.68 13.86 15.04
CA ARG A 4 -6.30 12.86 14.18
C ARG A 4 -7.16 13.54 13.14
N HIS A 5 -7.10 13.05 11.93
CA HIS A 5 -7.89 13.54 10.80
C HIS A 5 -8.42 12.37 9.99
N THR A 6 -9.50 12.60 9.25
CA THR A 6 -10.10 11.61 8.36
C THR A 6 -10.56 12.29 7.08
N ILE A 7 -10.23 11.71 5.94
CA ILE A 7 -10.67 12.19 4.63
C ILE A 7 -11.52 11.07 3.99
N ASP A 8 -12.70 11.42 3.47
CA ASP A 8 -13.49 10.53 2.64
C ASP A 8 -13.03 10.69 1.18
N ALA A 9 -12.30 9.70 0.67
CA ALA A 9 -11.79 9.70 -0.70
C ALA A 9 -11.68 8.27 -1.25
N TRP A 10 -11.61 8.12 -2.57
CA TRP A 10 -11.40 6.85 -3.28
C TRP A 10 -12.40 5.74 -2.90
N GLY A 11 -13.61 6.14 -2.49
CA GLY A 11 -14.66 5.22 -2.04
C GLY A 11 -14.44 4.61 -0.66
N THR A 12 -13.50 5.15 0.12
CA THR A 12 -13.14 4.68 1.47
C THR A 12 -12.84 5.85 2.42
N LYS A 13 -12.42 5.53 3.64
CA LYS A 13 -11.92 6.50 4.63
C LYS A 13 -10.40 6.36 4.75
N LEU A 14 -9.74 7.50 4.66
CA LEU A 14 -8.31 7.64 4.89
C LEU A 14 -8.11 8.21 6.30
N TYR A 15 -7.29 7.55 7.11
CA TYR A 15 -7.07 7.90 8.51
C TYR A 15 -5.66 8.42 8.73
N PHE A 16 -5.56 9.48 9.49
CA PHE A 16 -4.32 10.17 9.84
C PHE A 16 -4.23 10.30 11.36
N ASP A 17 -3.12 9.89 11.94
CA ASP A 17 -2.79 10.03 13.35
C ASP A 17 -1.36 10.54 13.46
N CYS A 18 -1.19 11.84 13.73
CA CYS A 18 0.09 12.51 13.69
C CYS A 18 0.37 13.24 15.00
N GLU A 19 1.62 13.21 15.47
CA GLU A 19 2.07 13.91 16.66
C GLU A 19 3.45 14.54 16.45
N GLY A 20 3.62 15.76 17.00
CA GLY A 20 4.90 16.46 17.04
C GLY A 20 4.82 17.70 17.93
N ALA A 21 5.93 18.09 18.54
CA ALA A 21 5.97 19.28 19.40
C ALA A 21 5.76 20.59 18.62
N GLY A 22 6.20 20.62 17.35
CA GLY A 22 6.04 21.76 16.43
C GLY A 22 5.11 21.49 15.26
N PHE A 23 4.28 20.44 15.35
CA PHE A 23 3.43 20.01 14.24
C PHE A 23 2.33 21.02 13.92
N ASP A 24 2.40 21.61 12.72
CA ASP A 24 1.32 22.44 12.14
C ASP A 24 0.28 21.56 11.46
N SER A 25 -0.61 20.99 12.24
CA SER A 25 -1.65 20.08 11.76
C SER A 25 -2.64 20.75 10.79
N VAL A 26 -2.84 22.07 10.88
CA VAL A 26 -3.78 22.77 10.00
C VAL A 26 -3.21 22.87 8.59
N ALA A 27 -1.96 23.29 8.46
CA ALA A 27 -1.28 23.35 7.17
C ALA A 27 -1.09 21.95 6.57
N ALA A 28 -0.59 20.99 7.37
CA ALA A 28 -0.39 19.60 6.95
C ALA A 28 -1.66 18.96 6.38
N PHE A 29 -2.77 19.00 7.11
CA PHE A 29 -4.00 18.35 6.65
C PHE A 29 -4.67 19.08 5.48
N ALA A 30 -4.46 20.39 5.31
CA ALA A 30 -4.90 21.11 4.13
C ALA A 30 -4.11 20.67 2.89
N GLU A 31 -2.79 20.55 3.00
CA GLU A 31 -1.93 20.06 1.91
C GLU A 31 -2.20 18.61 1.56
N ILE A 32 -2.27 17.71 2.55
CA ILE A 32 -2.65 16.31 2.37
C ILE A 32 -4.01 16.18 1.68
N THR A 33 -5.01 16.98 2.06
CA THR A 33 -6.34 16.94 1.42
C THR A 33 -6.25 17.34 -0.06
N SER A 34 -5.44 18.33 -0.37
CA SER A 34 -5.20 18.77 -1.76
C SER A 34 -4.47 17.68 -2.56
N PHE A 35 -3.44 17.05 -1.97
CA PHE A 35 -2.69 15.95 -2.58
C PHE A 35 -3.59 14.72 -2.82
N VAL A 36 -4.39 14.29 -1.86
CA VAL A 36 -5.36 13.19 -2.02
C VAL A 36 -6.33 13.46 -3.17
N GLY A 37 -6.79 14.71 -3.31
CA GLY A 37 -7.63 15.13 -4.44
C GLY A 37 -6.90 15.08 -5.79
N LEU A 38 -5.63 15.44 -5.83
CA LEU A 38 -4.77 15.33 -7.00
C LEU A 38 -4.60 13.86 -7.42
N VAL A 39 -4.22 12.99 -6.48
CA VAL A 39 -4.06 11.54 -6.71
C VAL A 39 -5.33 10.92 -7.31
N ASP A 40 -6.50 11.29 -6.82
CA ASP A 40 -7.78 10.83 -7.36
C ASP A 40 -8.02 11.31 -8.81
N GLY A 41 -7.58 12.52 -9.13
CA GLY A 41 -7.63 13.05 -10.49
C GLY A 41 -6.64 12.37 -11.44
N LEU A 42 -5.50 11.94 -10.95
CA LEU A 42 -4.46 11.28 -11.75
C LEU A 42 -4.74 9.78 -11.95
N PHE A 43 -5.06 9.05 -10.88
CA PHE A 43 -4.97 7.60 -10.84
C PHE A 43 -6.31 6.85 -10.76
N SER A 44 -7.44 7.52 -10.55
CA SER A 44 -8.74 6.86 -10.46
C SER A 44 -9.12 6.15 -11.77
N THR A 45 -9.35 4.85 -11.71
CA THR A 45 -9.87 4.06 -12.83
C THR A 45 -11.39 4.21 -13.02
N TYR A 46 -12.07 4.90 -12.11
CA TYR A 46 -13.52 5.15 -12.13
C TYR A 46 -13.88 6.52 -12.70
N LYS A 47 -12.95 7.47 -12.73
CA LYS A 47 -13.15 8.80 -13.30
C LYS A 47 -12.75 8.79 -14.77
N PRO A 48 -13.67 9.07 -15.71
CA PRO A 48 -13.38 8.99 -17.15
C PRO A 48 -12.31 10.00 -17.61
N ASP A 49 -12.15 11.09 -16.88
CA ASP A 49 -11.18 12.15 -17.20
C ASP A 49 -9.90 12.10 -16.37
N SER A 50 -9.71 11.07 -15.54
CA SER A 50 -8.42 10.84 -14.88
C SER A 50 -7.33 10.55 -15.91
N VAL A 51 -6.08 10.82 -15.55
CA VAL A 51 -4.94 10.55 -16.45
C VAL A 51 -4.83 9.06 -16.76
N VAL A 52 -5.00 8.19 -15.77
CA VAL A 52 -4.99 6.72 -15.97
C VAL A 52 -6.11 6.30 -16.92
N SER A 53 -7.32 6.83 -16.81
CA SER A 53 -8.41 6.53 -17.75
C SER A 53 -8.10 7.01 -19.18
N GLN A 54 -7.46 8.17 -19.32
CA GLN A 54 -7.03 8.67 -20.62
C GLN A 54 -5.91 7.82 -21.25
N LEU A 55 -4.99 7.30 -20.43
CA LEU A 55 -3.98 6.34 -20.89
C LEU A 55 -4.62 5.02 -21.34
N ARG A 56 -5.58 4.51 -20.59
CA ARG A 56 -6.30 3.25 -20.87
C ARG A 56 -7.09 3.28 -22.17
N ASP A 57 -7.72 4.39 -22.48
CA ASP A 57 -8.53 4.55 -23.70
C ASP A 57 -7.76 5.18 -24.88
N GLY A 58 -6.45 5.40 -24.71
CA GLY A 58 -5.56 5.90 -25.77
C GLY A 58 -5.67 7.39 -26.07
N ARG A 59 -6.39 8.17 -25.25
CA ARG A 59 -6.45 9.64 -25.36
C ARG A 59 -5.14 10.34 -24.97
N MET A 60 -4.28 9.66 -24.20
CA MET A 60 -2.97 10.15 -23.75
C MET A 60 -1.92 9.06 -23.91
N GLN A 61 -0.67 9.46 -24.19
CA GLN A 61 0.49 8.58 -24.15
C GLN A 61 1.22 8.79 -22.82
N ILE A 62 1.90 7.74 -22.29
CA ILE A 62 2.59 7.82 -21.01
C ILE A 62 3.67 8.93 -20.98
N GLY A 63 4.34 9.21 -22.10
CA GLY A 63 5.34 10.26 -22.20
C GLY A 63 4.78 11.69 -22.10
N ASP A 64 3.47 11.87 -22.26
CA ASP A 64 2.77 13.14 -22.13
C ASP A 64 2.06 13.29 -20.77
N ALA A 65 2.13 12.26 -19.92
CA ALA A 65 1.49 12.26 -18.61
C ALA A 65 2.24 13.17 -17.60
N PRO A 66 1.57 13.64 -16.54
CA PRO A 66 2.22 14.32 -15.40
C PRO A 66 3.35 13.50 -14.79
N ALA A 67 4.32 14.19 -14.18
CA ALA A 67 5.52 13.58 -13.60
C ALA A 67 5.19 12.45 -12.62
N ASP A 68 4.22 12.66 -11.72
CA ASP A 68 3.80 11.67 -10.72
C ASP A 68 3.30 10.36 -11.37
N VAL A 69 2.59 10.46 -12.51
CA VAL A 69 2.09 9.28 -13.23
C VAL A 69 3.24 8.53 -13.92
N ILE A 70 4.20 9.26 -14.48
CA ILE A 70 5.42 8.66 -15.08
C ILE A 70 6.24 7.97 -13.99
N GLU A 71 6.42 8.62 -12.83
CA GLU A 71 7.14 8.07 -11.68
C GLU A 71 6.49 6.76 -11.19
N VAL A 72 5.20 6.79 -10.88
CA VAL A 72 4.45 5.60 -10.45
C VAL A 72 4.52 4.50 -11.50
N ALA A 73 4.43 4.82 -12.80
CA ALA A 73 4.59 3.82 -13.85
C ALA A 73 5.97 3.17 -13.83
N ASN A 74 7.04 3.95 -13.61
CA ASN A 74 8.40 3.42 -13.48
C ASN A 74 8.55 2.53 -12.24
N LEU A 75 8.03 2.95 -11.09
CA LEU A 75 8.03 2.16 -9.85
C LEU A 75 7.24 0.85 -10.01
N CYS A 76 6.10 0.91 -10.68
CA CYS A 76 5.33 -0.28 -11.06
C CYS A 76 6.12 -1.23 -11.99
N ALA A 77 6.95 -0.70 -12.89
CA ALA A 77 7.79 -1.54 -13.74
C ALA A 77 8.88 -2.25 -12.93
N VAL A 78 9.48 -1.58 -11.95
CA VAL A 78 10.43 -2.20 -11.01
C VAL A 78 9.73 -3.30 -10.20
N ALA A 79 8.56 -3.02 -9.61
CA ALA A 79 7.81 -4.00 -8.85
C ALA A 79 7.41 -5.22 -9.69
N ARG A 80 7.03 -5.01 -10.96
CA ARG A 80 6.77 -6.10 -11.91
C ARG A 80 8.00 -6.98 -12.12
N ASP A 81 9.16 -6.38 -12.33
CA ASP A 81 10.39 -7.11 -12.61
C ASP A 81 10.88 -7.88 -11.36
N LEU A 82 10.72 -7.32 -10.15
CA LEU A 82 11.02 -7.98 -8.88
C LEU A 82 10.10 -9.17 -8.56
N THR A 83 8.91 -9.23 -9.16
CA THR A 83 7.90 -10.25 -8.91
C THR A 83 7.67 -11.18 -10.10
N ASP A 84 8.59 -11.25 -11.05
CA ASP A 84 8.49 -12.05 -12.28
C ASP A 84 7.16 -11.85 -13.03
N GLY A 85 6.60 -10.63 -12.92
CA GLY A 85 5.34 -10.26 -13.56
C GLY A 85 4.08 -10.69 -12.81
N ALA A 86 4.17 -11.27 -11.60
CA ALA A 86 3.00 -11.57 -10.76
C ALA A 86 2.27 -10.30 -10.31
N PHE A 87 2.98 -9.20 -10.09
CA PHE A 87 2.42 -7.86 -10.14
C PHE A 87 2.64 -7.27 -11.53
N ASN A 88 1.55 -6.97 -12.25
CA ASN A 88 1.67 -6.36 -13.58
C ASN A 88 0.46 -5.47 -13.88
N PRO A 89 0.55 -4.15 -13.63
CA PRO A 89 -0.54 -3.23 -13.84
C PRO A 89 -0.93 -3.01 -15.32
N TRP A 90 -0.10 -3.48 -16.28
CA TRP A 90 -0.43 -3.40 -17.72
C TRP A 90 -1.19 -4.63 -18.23
N ALA A 91 -1.17 -5.74 -17.50
CA ALA A 91 -1.82 -6.99 -17.90
C ALA A 91 -3.23 -7.15 -17.34
N VAL A 92 -3.79 -6.12 -16.71
CA VAL A 92 -5.15 -6.15 -16.17
C VAL A 92 -6.19 -5.77 -17.22
N PRO A 93 -7.46 -6.21 -17.08
CA PRO A 93 -8.52 -5.84 -18.00
C PRO A 93 -8.66 -4.31 -18.14
N GLY A 94 -8.64 -3.81 -19.37
CA GLY A 94 -8.73 -2.39 -19.68
C GLY A 94 -7.39 -1.64 -19.71
N GLY A 95 -6.25 -2.32 -19.52
CA GLY A 95 -4.91 -1.73 -19.62
C GLY A 95 -4.38 -1.18 -18.28
N PHE A 96 -3.50 -0.20 -18.32
CA PHE A 96 -2.76 0.29 -17.18
C PHE A 96 -3.63 0.63 -15.96
N ASP A 97 -3.44 -0.08 -14.86
CA ASP A 97 -4.10 0.13 -13.58
C ASP A 97 -3.09 -0.02 -12.42
N PRO A 98 -2.55 1.10 -11.92
CA PRO A 98 -1.56 1.08 -10.85
C PRO A 98 -2.17 1.02 -9.44
N SER A 99 -3.45 0.66 -9.29
CA SER A 99 -4.18 0.71 -8.00
C SER A 99 -3.53 -0.13 -6.89
N GLY A 100 -2.79 -1.20 -7.24
CA GLY A 100 -2.04 -2.02 -6.29
C GLY A 100 -0.63 -1.51 -5.99
N TYR A 101 -0.35 -0.23 -6.27
CA TYR A 101 0.86 0.50 -5.89
C TYR A 101 0.53 1.88 -5.32
N VAL A 102 -0.44 2.57 -5.94
CA VAL A 102 -0.73 3.98 -5.70
C VAL A 102 -1.19 4.27 -4.27
N LYS A 103 -1.92 3.34 -3.64
CA LYS A 103 -2.42 3.59 -2.27
C LYS A 103 -1.27 3.65 -1.26
N GLY A 104 -0.33 2.70 -1.35
CA GLY A 104 0.88 2.70 -0.54
C GLY A 104 1.74 3.93 -0.83
N TRP A 105 2.06 4.19 -2.10
CA TRP A 105 2.81 5.37 -2.51
C TRP A 105 2.19 6.67 -1.97
N ALA A 106 0.89 6.85 -2.12
CA ALA A 106 0.22 8.05 -1.61
C ALA A 106 0.20 8.11 -0.07
N ALA A 107 0.23 6.98 0.63
CA ALA A 107 0.35 6.97 2.09
C ALA A 107 1.75 7.44 2.55
N ASP A 108 2.82 7.03 1.85
CA ASP A 108 4.18 7.51 2.09
C ASP A 108 4.28 9.02 1.84
N GLU A 109 3.82 9.52 0.69
CA GLU A 109 3.80 10.95 0.37
C GLU A 109 3.05 11.78 1.44
N CYS A 110 1.91 11.28 1.91
CA CYS A 110 1.18 11.94 3.01
C CYS A 110 1.94 11.91 4.34
N ALA A 111 2.72 10.85 4.61
CA ALA A 111 3.56 10.78 5.80
C ALA A 111 4.70 11.80 5.72
N ASP A 112 5.31 11.95 4.56
CA ASP A 112 6.39 12.92 4.30
C ASP A 112 5.86 14.35 4.41
N ILE A 113 4.70 14.68 3.82
CA ILE A 113 4.03 15.98 4.03
C ILE A 113 3.81 16.25 5.53
N ALA A 114 3.33 15.27 6.29
CA ALA A 114 3.13 15.45 7.73
C ALA A 114 4.45 15.72 8.47
N GLN A 115 5.55 15.05 8.09
CA GLN A 115 6.88 15.27 8.66
C GLN A 115 7.46 16.64 8.29
N GLU A 116 7.27 17.12 7.06
CA GLU A 116 7.66 18.48 6.62
C GLU A 116 6.98 19.56 7.43
N HIS A 117 5.75 19.31 7.89
CA HIS A 117 5.01 20.19 8.81
C HIS A 117 5.32 19.93 10.29
N GLY A 118 6.34 19.15 10.62
CA GLY A 118 6.87 18.96 11.97
C GLY A 118 6.26 17.80 12.76
N ALA A 119 5.54 16.86 12.12
CA ALA A 119 5.15 15.62 12.76
C ALA A 119 6.38 14.73 12.98
N GLN A 120 6.49 14.13 14.17
CA GLN A 120 7.56 13.22 14.55
C GLN A 120 7.08 11.77 14.64
N HIS A 121 5.79 11.60 14.87
CA HIS A 121 5.11 10.31 14.98
C HIS A 121 3.92 10.35 14.03
N VAL A 122 3.93 9.49 13.03
CA VAL A 122 2.94 9.50 11.94
C VAL A 122 2.42 8.09 11.72
N GLN A 123 1.11 7.96 11.67
CA GLN A 123 0.42 6.78 11.15
C GLN A 123 -0.60 7.24 10.12
N ILE A 124 -0.38 6.87 8.87
CA ILE A 124 -1.33 7.03 7.76
C ILE A 124 -1.92 5.66 7.47
N ASN A 125 -3.22 5.57 7.23
CA ASN A 125 -3.87 4.32 6.85
C ASN A 125 -4.85 4.57 5.68
N PHE A 126 -4.54 4.03 4.55
CA PHE A 126 -5.30 4.11 3.31
C PHE A 126 -5.94 2.74 2.98
N ALA A 127 -7.01 2.42 3.73
CA ALA A 127 -7.76 1.16 3.54
C ALA A 127 -6.88 -0.11 3.66
N GLY A 128 -6.01 -0.14 4.68
CA GLY A 128 -5.15 -1.29 4.94
C GLY A 128 -3.69 -1.11 4.50
N ASP A 129 -3.38 -0.08 3.71
CA ASP A 129 -2.01 0.30 3.38
C ASP A 129 -1.57 1.41 4.33
N LEU A 130 -0.54 1.13 5.13
CA LEU A 130 -0.08 1.99 6.21
C LEU A 130 1.33 2.50 5.93
N ALA A 131 1.52 3.81 6.15
CA ALA A 131 2.84 4.42 6.31
C ALA A 131 3.02 4.86 7.77
N LEU A 132 4.11 4.43 8.39
CA LEU A 132 4.39 4.60 9.82
C LEU A 132 5.74 5.28 10.01
N ARG A 133 5.81 6.29 10.90
CA ARG A 133 7.06 6.99 11.22
C ARG A 133 7.16 7.22 12.73
N GLY A 134 8.35 7.10 13.28
CA GLY A 134 8.74 7.56 14.60
C GLY A 134 8.12 6.84 15.79
N GLY A 135 7.35 5.78 15.58
CA GLY A 135 6.69 5.00 16.63
C GLY A 135 5.54 5.73 17.34
N PHE A 136 4.92 5.05 18.28
CA PHE A 136 3.80 5.54 19.09
C PHE A 136 4.30 6.20 20.39
N ASN A 137 3.94 7.45 20.62
CA ASN A 137 4.27 8.16 21.85
C ASN A 137 3.21 7.88 22.96
N ASP A 138 3.60 7.09 23.95
CA ASP A 138 2.78 6.76 25.11
C ASP A 138 3.28 7.53 26.36
N GLY A 139 2.76 8.75 26.53
CA GLY A 139 3.09 9.58 27.68
C GLY A 139 4.58 9.98 27.79
N GLY A 140 5.29 10.08 26.68
CA GLY A 140 6.72 10.42 26.60
C GLY A 140 7.64 9.21 26.44
N VAL A 141 7.09 7.99 26.40
CA VAL A 141 7.80 6.77 26.05
C VAL A 141 7.44 6.38 24.61
N ILE A 142 8.45 6.31 23.75
CA ILE A 142 8.26 5.90 22.36
C ILE A 142 8.26 4.37 22.31
N LYS A 143 7.17 3.82 21.77
CA LYS A 143 6.95 2.39 21.54
C LYS A 143 6.78 2.14 20.04
N PRO A 144 6.98 0.91 19.54
CA PRO A 144 6.60 0.60 18.16
C PRO A 144 5.10 0.79 17.95
N TRP A 145 4.73 1.10 16.72
CA TRP A 145 3.33 0.98 16.27
C TRP A 145 2.94 -0.50 16.32
N SER A 146 1.83 -0.80 16.95
CA SER A 146 1.28 -2.16 17.05
C SER A 146 0.12 -2.32 16.07
N ILE A 147 0.36 -3.03 14.98
CA ILE A 147 -0.58 -3.18 13.86
C ILE A 147 -1.13 -4.60 13.82
N GLY A 148 -2.45 -4.72 13.89
CA GLY A 148 -3.15 -6.00 13.81
C GLY A 148 -3.42 -6.41 12.37
N ILE A 149 -3.02 -7.62 11.98
CA ILE A 149 -3.41 -8.26 10.72
C ILE A 149 -4.69 -9.04 10.96
N SER A 150 -5.74 -8.67 10.24
CA SER A 150 -7.08 -9.24 10.42
C SER A 150 -7.20 -10.65 9.84
N ASN A 151 -8.05 -11.47 10.46
CA ASN A 151 -8.45 -12.75 9.91
C ASN A 151 -9.29 -12.54 8.64
N PRO A 152 -8.88 -13.08 7.47
CA PRO A 152 -9.63 -12.91 6.21
C PRO A 152 -11.03 -13.55 6.24
N ASP A 153 -11.29 -14.48 7.15
CA ASP A 153 -12.59 -15.12 7.32
C ASP A 153 -13.46 -14.43 8.39
N ASN A 154 -12.86 -13.62 9.27
CA ASN A 154 -13.54 -12.85 10.29
C ASN A 154 -12.74 -11.57 10.60
N THR A 155 -12.99 -10.49 9.89
CA THR A 155 -12.24 -9.22 9.99
C THR A 155 -12.29 -8.54 11.37
N LYS A 156 -13.10 -9.05 12.31
CA LYS A 156 -13.13 -8.59 13.71
C LYS A 156 -12.09 -9.30 14.59
N GLU A 157 -11.45 -10.33 14.07
CA GLU A 157 -10.42 -11.11 14.74
C GLU A 157 -9.03 -10.72 14.21
N VAL A 158 -8.08 -10.53 15.10
CA VAL A 158 -6.68 -10.30 14.76
C VAL A 158 -5.95 -11.63 14.81
N LEU A 159 -5.34 -12.04 13.69
CA LEU A 159 -4.55 -13.26 13.60
C LEU A 159 -3.09 -13.06 13.99
N HIS A 160 -2.55 -11.90 13.68
CA HIS A 160 -1.15 -11.59 13.93
C HIS A 160 -0.99 -10.11 14.27
N VAL A 161 -0.02 -9.79 15.12
CA VAL A 161 0.33 -8.41 15.47
C VAL A 161 1.78 -8.17 15.08
N VAL A 162 2.01 -7.08 14.35
CA VAL A 162 3.34 -6.62 13.95
C VAL A 162 3.67 -5.36 14.72
N GLU A 163 4.91 -5.26 15.19
CA GLU A 163 5.41 -4.06 15.86
C GLU A 163 6.51 -3.43 15.00
N VAL A 164 6.33 -2.16 14.63
CA VAL A 164 7.22 -1.43 13.72
C VAL A 164 7.37 0.03 14.15
N PHE A 165 8.50 0.66 13.82
CA PHE A 165 8.75 2.08 14.08
C PHE A 165 8.62 2.93 12.81
N ASP A 166 9.47 2.70 11.83
CA ASP A 166 9.65 3.53 10.64
C ASP A 166 9.52 2.67 9.36
N ASP A 167 8.42 1.94 9.24
CA ASP A 167 8.13 1.05 8.11
C ASP A 167 6.73 1.31 7.54
N ALA A 168 6.41 0.58 6.50
CA ALA A 168 5.08 0.51 5.91
C ALA A 168 4.52 -0.92 6.02
N ILE A 169 3.20 -1.04 5.96
CA ILE A 169 2.50 -2.33 5.92
C ILE A 169 1.38 -2.22 4.90
N ALA A 170 1.34 -3.12 3.94
CA ALA A 170 0.22 -3.24 3.02
C ALA A 170 -0.38 -4.64 3.07
N THR A 171 -1.70 -4.73 2.93
CA THR A 171 -2.42 -6.01 2.96
C THR A 171 -3.36 -6.12 1.78
N SER A 172 -3.17 -7.18 0.99
CA SER A 172 -4.09 -7.62 -0.05
C SER A 172 -4.90 -8.83 0.41
N GLY A 173 -6.19 -8.87 0.08
CA GLY A 173 -7.07 -9.98 0.43
C GLY A 173 -8.40 -9.96 -0.33
N ASP A 174 -9.02 -11.12 -0.46
CA ASP A 174 -10.30 -11.27 -1.18
C ASP A 174 -11.50 -10.73 -0.41
N TYR A 175 -11.35 -10.52 0.90
CA TYR A 175 -12.47 -10.18 1.80
C TYR A 175 -12.88 -8.70 1.74
N GLU A 176 -12.03 -7.82 1.22
CA GLU A 176 -12.32 -6.37 1.18
C GLU A 176 -13.19 -5.98 -0.01
N ARG A 177 -12.86 -6.47 -1.21
CA ARG A 177 -13.51 -6.10 -2.49
C ARG A 177 -13.97 -7.30 -3.30
N GLY A 178 -13.98 -8.51 -2.70
CA GLY A 178 -14.19 -9.75 -3.43
C GLY A 178 -12.97 -10.14 -4.28
N ALA A 179 -13.11 -11.18 -5.10
CA ALA A 179 -12.05 -11.68 -5.98
C ALA A 179 -11.83 -10.71 -7.17
N HIS A 180 -11.04 -9.67 -6.97
CA HIS A 180 -10.76 -8.62 -7.95
C HIS A 180 -9.32 -8.62 -8.49
N ILE A 181 -8.41 -9.36 -7.83
CA ILE A 181 -7.03 -9.49 -8.29
C ILE A 181 -6.98 -10.55 -9.39
N HIS A 182 -6.44 -10.16 -10.53
CA HIS A 182 -6.22 -11.04 -11.67
C HIS A 182 -4.78 -11.51 -11.73
N ASP A 183 -4.58 -12.78 -12.04
CA ASP A 183 -3.28 -13.33 -12.36
C ASP A 183 -2.85 -12.85 -13.77
N PRO A 184 -1.77 -12.06 -13.88
CA PRO A 184 -1.32 -11.51 -15.16
C PRO A 184 -0.90 -12.56 -16.20
N HIS A 185 -0.50 -13.74 -15.74
CA HIS A 185 -0.03 -14.84 -16.63
C HIS A 185 -1.19 -15.59 -17.27
N THR A 186 -2.33 -15.69 -16.57
CA THR A 186 -3.48 -16.49 -17.03
C THR A 186 -4.70 -15.65 -17.41
N GLY A 187 -4.77 -14.39 -16.93
CA GLY A 187 -5.94 -13.53 -17.04
C GLY A 187 -7.11 -13.93 -16.14
N MET A 188 -6.95 -14.96 -15.32
CA MET A 188 -7.97 -15.47 -14.40
C MET A 188 -7.87 -14.79 -13.03
N ILE A 189 -8.84 -15.01 -12.17
CA ILE A 189 -8.78 -14.57 -10.77
C ILE A 189 -7.61 -15.27 -10.06
N ALA A 190 -6.83 -14.49 -9.32
CA ALA A 190 -5.70 -14.98 -8.53
C ALA A 190 -6.16 -15.94 -7.43
N ILE A 191 -5.42 -17.04 -7.27
CA ILE A 191 -5.74 -18.11 -6.29
C ILE A 191 -4.54 -18.51 -5.42
N GLY A 192 -3.44 -17.74 -5.45
CA GLY A 192 -2.21 -18.10 -4.76
C GLY A 192 -2.30 -17.98 -3.23
N ALA A 193 -2.93 -16.92 -2.72
CA ALA A 193 -3.14 -16.73 -1.30
C ALA A 193 -4.58 -16.30 -0.97
N ARG A 194 -4.97 -16.40 0.31
CA ARG A 194 -6.22 -15.88 0.86
C ARG A 194 -6.06 -14.41 1.30
N SER A 195 -4.91 -14.11 1.90
CA SER A 195 -4.48 -12.77 2.30
C SER A 195 -2.95 -12.73 2.35
N ALA A 196 -2.38 -11.61 2.00
CA ALA A 196 -0.95 -11.36 2.11
C ALA A 196 -0.71 -9.97 2.69
N SER A 197 0.07 -9.90 3.76
CA SER A 197 0.54 -8.65 4.37
C SER A 197 2.05 -8.55 4.17
N VAL A 198 2.52 -7.43 3.66
CA VAL A 198 3.95 -7.15 3.45
C VAL A 198 4.36 -5.95 4.30
N ILE A 199 5.52 -6.06 4.93
CA ILE A 199 6.13 -5.03 5.76
C ILE A 199 7.47 -4.65 5.14
N GLY A 200 7.79 -3.37 5.09
CA GLY A 200 9.05 -2.86 4.56
C GLY A 200 9.07 -1.34 4.46
N PRO A 201 10.20 -0.76 3.99
CA PRO A 201 10.42 0.69 4.05
C PRO A 201 9.58 1.53 3.07
N ASP A 202 8.99 0.93 2.03
CA ASP A 202 8.24 1.62 0.97
C ASP A 202 6.82 1.03 0.88
N ALA A 203 5.80 1.85 1.17
CA ALA A 203 4.42 1.39 1.21
C ALA A 203 3.87 1.04 -0.18
N GLY A 204 4.31 1.71 -1.24
CA GLY A 204 3.93 1.39 -2.61
C GLY A 204 4.43 0.01 -3.04
N LEU A 205 5.69 -0.30 -2.74
CA LEU A 205 6.26 -1.62 -3.02
C LEU A 205 5.64 -2.70 -2.12
N CYS A 206 5.32 -2.38 -0.85
CA CYS A 206 4.56 -3.30 0.02
C CYS A 206 3.20 -3.67 -0.59
N ASP A 207 2.43 -2.70 -1.13
CA ASP A 207 1.13 -2.92 -1.78
C ASP A 207 1.29 -3.81 -3.03
N ALA A 208 2.31 -3.52 -3.88
CA ALA A 208 2.60 -4.33 -5.06
C ALA A 208 3.00 -5.78 -4.71
N LEU A 209 3.89 -5.97 -3.72
CA LEU A 209 4.32 -7.28 -3.26
C LEU A 209 3.17 -8.07 -2.62
N ALA A 210 2.31 -7.42 -1.84
CA ALA A 210 1.11 -8.04 -1.28
C ALA A 210 0.17 -8.53 -2.39
N THR A 211 -0.06 -7.70 -3.42
CA THR A 211 -0.84 -8.06 -4.62
C THR A 211 -0.17 -9.22 -5.38
N ALA A 212 1.15 -9.19 -5.58
CA ALA A 212 1.88 -10.28 -6.25
C ALA A 212 1.77 -11.61 -5.50
N LEU A 213 1.85 -11.60 -4.16
CA LEU A 213 1.69 -12.80 -3.32
C LEU A 213 0.28 -13.39 -3.39
N MET A 214 -0.76 -12.59 -3.65
CA MET A 214 -2.10 -13.12 -3.93
C MET A 214 -2.13 -13.97 -5.20
N VAL A 215 -1.26 -13.66 -6.17
CA VAL A 215 -1.10 -14.41 -7.43
C VAL A 215 -0.22 -15.62 -7.24
N ALA A 216 1.02 -15.45 -6.80
CA ALA A 216 2.05 -16.48 -6.73
C ALA A 216 1.93 -17.40 -5.50
N GLY A 217 1.27 -16.94 -4.43
CA GLY A 217 1.22 -17.69 -3.17
C GLY A 217 2.63 -17.97 -2.64
N LYS A 218 2.90 -19.25 -2.29
CA LYS A 218 4.15 -19.65 -1.67
C LYS A 218 5.37 -19.55 -2.61
N ASP A 219 5.16 -19.61 -3.91
CA ASP A 219 6.25 -19.48 -4.89
C ASP A 219 6.88 -18.08 -4.85
N GLY A 220 6.09 -17.05 -4.52
CA GLY A 220 6.60 -15.68 -4.31
C GLY A 220 7.54 -15.50 -3.11
N ALA A 221 7.70 -16.49 -2.24
CA ALA A 221 8.64 -16.42 -1.13
C ALA A 221 10.10 -16.27 -1.59
N GLU A 222 10.45 -16.75 -2.78
CA GLU A 222 11.80 -16.66 -3.34
C GLU A 222 12.24 -15.22 -3.63
N TRP A 223 11.30 -14.29 -3.94
CA TRP A 223 11.62 -12.89 -4.20
C TRP A 223 12.26 -12.20 -2.99
N PHE A 224 11.90 -12.60 -1.77
CA PHE A 224 12.45 -12.04 -0.52
C PHE A 224 13.92 -12.45 -0.28
N GLY A 225 14.50 -13.28 -1.14
CA GLY A 225 15.94 -13.56 -1.23
C GLY A 225 16.71 -12.56 -2.09
N LEU A 226 16.04 -11.66 -2.83
CA LEU A 226 16.69 -10.62 -3.62
C LEU A 226 17.28 -9.53 -2.71
N PRO A 227 18.46 -8.97 -3.06
CA PRO A 227 19.07 -7.90 -2.28
C PRO A 227 18.16 -6.67 -2.12
N GLU A 228 17.38 -6.33 -3.13
CA GLU A 228 16.43 -5.22 -3.16
C GLU A 228 15.30 -5.40 -2.15
N LEU A 229 14.98 -6.63 -1.78
CA LEU A 229 13.90 -6.98 -0.85
C LEU A 229 14.42 -7.47 0.51
N ALA A 230 15.71 -7.30 0.79
CA ALA A 230 16.33 -7.76 2.05
C ALA A 230 15.72 -7.13 3.33
N SER A 231 15.11 -5.93 3.21
CA SER A 231 14.41 -5.23 4.31
C SER A 231 12.90 -5.53 4.35
N TYR A 232 12.39 -6.32 3.42
CA TYR A 232 10.97 -6.65 3.34
C TYR A 232 10.68 -8.00 3.97
N SER A 233 9.51 -8.11 4.59
CA SER A 233 8.99 -9.37 5.11
C SER A 233 7.51 -9.51 4.75
N ALA A 234 7.05 -10.76 4.71
CA ALA A 234 5.65 -11.04 4.45
C ALA A 234 5.07 -12.05 5.44
N TRP A 235 3.78 -11.88 5.73
CA TRP A 235 2.93 -12.83 6.45
C TRP A 235 1.71 -13.14 5.58
N VAL A 236 1.54 -14.42 5.24
CA VAL A 236 0.59 -14.86 4.20
C VAL A 236 -0.31 -15.97 4.73
N VAL A 237 -1.61 -15.84 4.50
CA VAL A 237 -2.61 -16.87 4.79
C VAL A 237 -2.85 -17.69 3.52
N ASN A 238 -2.67 -19.01 3.61
CA ASN A 238 -2.94 -19.93 2.51
C ASN A 238 -4.42 -19.94 2.13
N ARG A 239 -4.70 -20.10 0.83
CA ARG A 239 -6.08 -20.08 0.34
C ARG A 239 -6.89 -21.31 0.76
N ASN A 240 -6.30 -22.50 0.64
CA ASN A 240 -6.99 -23.78 0.76
C ASN A 240 -6.72 -24.49 2.10
N GLU A 241 -5.85 -23.92 2.92
CA GLU A 241 -5.44 -24.46 4.21
C GLU A 241 -5.63 -23.37 5.26
N ASN A 242 -6.10 -23.72 6.44
CA ASN A 242 -6.19 -22.76 7.53
C ASN A 242 -4.82 -22.59 8.21
N THR A 243 -3.79 -22.34 7.40
CA THR A 243 -2.39 -22.14 7.81
C THR A 243 -1.84 -20.84 7.26
N ALA A 244 -0.84 -20.30 7.95
CA ALA A 244 -0.09 -19.13 7.51
C ALA A 244 1.41 -19.45 7.47
N TRP A 245 2.15 -18.66 6.71
CA TRP A 245 3.60 -18.71 6.67
C TRP A 245 4.16 -17.28 6.60
N SER A 246 5.44 -17.16 6.93
CA SER A 246 6.16 -15.88 6.86
C SER A 246 7.50 -16.06 6.17
N VAL A 247 8.01 -14.96 5.62
CA VAL A 247 9.32 -14.88 4.97
C VAL A 247 9.94 -13.50 5.21
N GLY A 248 11.25 -13.40 5.10
CA GLY A 248 12.03 -12.18 5.35
C GLY A 248 12.40 -11.96 6.82
N PRO A 249 13.06 -10.85 7.15
CA PRO A 249 13.46 -10.52 8.51
C PRO A 249 12.25 -10.28 9.42
N SER A 250 12.43 -10.48 10.73
CA SER A 250 11.42 -9.97 11.68
C SER A 250 11.42 -8.44 11.65
N PRO A 251 10.26 -7.77 11.64
CA PRO A 251 10.17 -6.32 11.73
C PRO A 251 10.93 -5.81 12.98
N GLN A 252 11.62 -4.68 12.84
CA GLN A 252 12.43 -4.07 13.93
C GLN A 252 11.67 -2.96 14.64
#